data_a13148bd109677ccd4321e07cd9b077c
#
_entry.id   a13148bd109677ccd4321e07cd9b077c
#
_cell.length_a   1.000
_cell.length_b   1.000
_cell.length_c   1.000
_cell.angle_alpha   90.00
_cell.angle_beta   90.00
_cell.angle_gamma   90.00
#
_symmetry.space_group_name_H-M   'P 1'
#
loop_
_entity.id
_entity.type
_entity.pdbx_description
1 polymer ?
#
loop_
_entity_poly.entity_id
_entity_poly.type
_entity_poly.pdbx_seq_one_letter_code
_entity_poly.pdbx_strand_id
1 'polypeptide(L)'
;MPIRLGWPFREKTVMKVFALVRIHVPSTVHDKKRGVETTVTDHVWDHVVESHRKWRTKDVRLLYLTHRHMQEDTSLIVEAKDPDVLANFLLTHIATIENVRGIWVLPMAKMQFFEVPKDDTHGFPRFTITIDAIPKHLDRIREKISSLKPGRDIAVNYIAVTFQSFRASIVVSVLARSRNHLDLFVDRYIRSLEGVMDTDTTFISKTMRLVSPEEWQEYVGHLSVPAGQDRIENIEAEDDSLISGC
;
A
#
# COMPACT_ATOMS: atom_id res chain seq x y z
N MET A 1 -4.69 -15.56 -55.44
CA MET A 1 -4.32 -14.30 -54.73
C MET A 1 -4.57 -14.48 -53.23
N PRO A 2 -3.56 -14.50 -52.39
CA PRO A 2 -3.77 -14.60 -50.96
C PRO A 2 -4.05 -13.20 -50.37
N ILE A 3 -5.18 -13.06 -49.72
CA ILE A 3 -5.57 -11.86 -48.99
C ILE A 3 -4.71 -11.81 -47.71
N ARG A 4 -3.73 -10.89 -47.69
CA ARG A 4 -3.02 -10.54 -46.44
C ARG A 4 -3.94 -9.68 -45.61
N LEU A 5 -4.60 -10.27 -44.60
CA LEU A 5 -5.21 -9.56 -43.51
C LEU A 5 -4.10 -9.00 -42.60
N GLY A 6 -3.64 -7.81 -42.94
CA GLY A 6 -2.76 -7.04 -42.04
C GLY A 6 -3.55 -6.53 -40.87
N TRP A 7 -3.46 -7.19 -39.74
CA TRP A 7 -3.85 -6.61 -38.47
C TRP A 7 -2.89 -5.47 -38.16
N PRO A 8 -3.38 -4.24 -37.96
CA PRO A 8 -2.51 -3.17 -37.49
C PRO A 8 -2.02 -3.57 -36.09
N PHE A 9 -0.73 -3.86 -35.99
CA PHE A 9 -0.07 -3.89 -34.69
C PHE A 9 -0.22 -2.51 -34.06
N ARG A 10 -1.27 -2.32 -33.23
CA ARG A 10 -1.27 -1.22 -32.29
C ARG A 10 -0.01 -1.39 -31.45
N GLU A 11 0.82 -0.34 -31.38
CA GLU A 11 1.89 -0.25 -30.40
C GLU A 11 1.31 -0.74 -29.06
N LYS A 12 1.88 -1.84 -28.53
CA LYS A 12 1.49 -2.35 -27.24
C LYS A 12 1.81 -1.26 -26.24
N THR A 13 0.80 -0.51 -25.80
CA THR A 13 0.92 0.33 -24.61
C THR A 13 1.37 -0.62 -23.50
N VAL A 14 2.62 -0.51 -23.08
CA VAL A 14 3.20 -1.34 -22.02
C VAL A 14 2.45 -0.98 -20.76
N MET A 15 1.48 -1.82 -20.37
CA MET A 15 0.74 -1.65 -19.13
C MET A 15 1.65 -2.05 -17.97
N LYS A 16 2.12 -1.07 -17.23
CA LYS A 16 2.84 -1.30 -15.99
C LYS A 16 1.95 -2.03 -14.99
N VAL A 17 2.54 -2.96 -14.26
CA VAL A 17 1.88 -3.75 -13.23
C VAL A 17 2.29 -3.22 -11.86
N PHE A 18 1.31 -2.92 -11.03
CA PHE A 18 1.54 -2.67 -9.60
C PHE A 18 1.20 -3.91 -8.81
N ALA A 19 2.01 -4.22 -7.81
CA ALA A 19 1.77 -5.33 -6.90
C ALA A 19 2.14 -4.96 -5.46
N LEU A 20 1.31 -5.41 -4.52
CA LEU A 20 1.68 -5.50 -3.11
C LEU A 20 2.27 -6.89 -2.89
N VAL A 21 3.55 -6.93 -2.61
CA VAL A 21 4.31 -8.15 -2.34
C VAL A 21 4.45 -8.31 -0.83
N ARG A 22 3.85 -9.34 -0.27
CA ARG A 22 4.03 -9.70 1.16
C ARG A 22 5.10 -10.77 1.26
N ILE A 23 6.10 -10.50 2.08
CA ILE A 23 7.25 -11.36 2.31
C ILE A 23 7.08 -11.99 3.69
N HIS A 24 6.75 -13.27 3.70
CA HIS A 24 6.58 -14.03 4.94
C HIS A 24 7.88 -14.63 5.43
N VAL A 25 8.16 -14.45 6.70
CA VAL A 25 9.34 -14.95 7.39
C VAL A 25 8.94 -15.55 8.75
N PRO A 26 9.71 -16.49 9.31
CA PRO A 26 9.47 -16.94 10.68
C PRO A 26 9.69 -15.80 11.67
N SER A 27 9.01 -15.85 12.81
CA SER A 27 9.02 -14.78 13.82
C SER A 27 10.40 -14.48 14.41
N THR A 28 11.22 -15.52 14.60
CA THR A 28 12.55 -15.40 15.20
C THR A 28 13.56 -16.34 14.55
N VAL A 29 14.79 -15.87 14.39
CA VAL A 29 15.95 -16.68 14.02
C VAL A 29 17.09 -16.33 14.98
N HIS A 30 17.79 -17.33 15.44
CA HIS A 30 18.99 -17.15 16.22
C HIS A 30 20.13 -16.66 15.30
N ASP A 31 20.53 -15.41 15.40
CA ASP A 31 21.71 -14.90 14.71
C ASP A 31 22.97 -15.45 15.37
N LYS A 32 23.52 -16.52 14.77
CA LYS A 32 24.73 -17.18 15.26
C LYS A 32 25.95 -16.26 15.30
N LYS A 33 25.97 -15.17 14.52
CA LYS A 33 27.11 -14.23 14.47
C LYS A 33 27.03 -13.21 15.61
N ARG A 34 25.83 -12.84 16.02
CA ARG A 34 25.61 -11.83 17.07
C ARG A 34 25.29 -12.45 18.44
N GLY A 35 24.99 -13.75 18.49
CA GLY A 35 24.58 -14.43 19.73
C GLY A 35 23.27 -13.92 20.31
N VAL A 36 22.45 -13.25 19.51
CA VAL A 36 21.20 -12.60 19.93
C VAL A 36 20.06 -13.14 19.07
N GLU A 37 18.89 -13.34 19.66
CA GLU A 37 17.68 -13.55 18.88
C GLU A 37 17.27 -12.22 18.22
N THR A 38 17.37 -12.15 16.92
CA THR A 38 16.85 -11.03 16.12
C THR A 38 15.56 -11.43 15.47
N THR A 39 14.62 -10.50 15.38
CA THR A 39 13.41 -10.71 14.60
C THR A 39 13.80 -10.79 13.12
N VAL A 40 13.41 -11.87 12.47
CA VAL A 40 13.76 -12.10 11.04
C VAL A 40 13.14 -11.05 10.14
N THR A 41 12.01 -10.48 10.56
CA THR A 41 11.38 -9.35 9.87
C THR A 41 12.28 -8.13 9.80
N ASP A 42 13.06 -7.83 10.84
CA ASP A 42 14.05 -6.75 10.80
C ASP A 42 15.19 -7.06 9.84
N HIS A 43 15.65 -8.31 9.78
CA HIS A 43 16.68 -8.72 8.81
C HIS A 43 16.21 -8.53 7.35
N VAL A 44 14.99 -8.93 7.02
CA VAL A 44 14.42 -8.72 5.68
C VAL A 44 14.25 -7.24 5.38
N TRP A 45 13.79 -6.46 6.36
CA TRP A 45 13.70 -5.01 6.24
C TRP A 45 15.04 -4.38 5.89
N ASP A 46 16.06 -4.66 6.69
CA ASP A 46 17.41 -4.10 6.50
C ASP A 46 18.01 -4.54 5.16
N HIS A 47 17.84 -5.82 4.78
CA HIS A 47 18.31 -6.32 3.49
C HIS A 47 17.67 -5.59 2.30
N VAL A 48 16.35 -5.34 2.35
CA VAL A 48 15.66 -4.58 1.31
C VAL A 48 16.14 -3.13 1.28
N VAL A 49 16.29 -2.49 2.44
CA VAL A 49 16.77 -1.10 2.55
C VAL A 49 18.17 -0.95 1.97
N GLU A 50 19.08 -1.88 2.22
CA GLU A 50 20.44 -1.86 1.69
C GLU A 50 20.52 -2.16 0.19
N SER A 51 19.61 -3.01 -0.30
CA SER A 51 19.68 -3.56 -1.65
C SER A 51 18.77 -2.85 -2.68
N HIS A 52 17.72 -2.16 -2.24
CA HIS A 52 16.69 -1.61 -3.14
C HIS A 52 17.24 -0.75 -4.28
N ARG A 53 18.30 0.04 -4.04
CA ARG A 53 18.91 0.87 -5.08
C ARG A 53 19.60 0.05 -6.17
N LYS A 54 20.18 -1.11 -5.80
CA LYS A 54 20.84 -2.04 -6.73
C LYS A 54 19.82 -2.84 -7.53
N TRP A 55 18.68 -3.14 -6.94
CA TRP A 55 17.59 -3.91 -7.56
C TRP A 55 16.75 -3.08 -8.52
N ARG A 56 16.80 -1.77 -8.38
CA ARG A 56 16.06 -0.86 -9.22
C ARG A 56 16.60 -0.87 -10.65
N THR A 57 15.70 -1.05 -11.61
CA THR A 57 15.99 -0.98 -13.05
C THR A 57 14.98 -0.05 -13.75
N LYS A 58 15.13 0.14 -15.05
CA LYS A 58 14.11 0.85 -15.86
C LYS A 58 12.76 0.10 -15.90
N ASP A 59 12.79 -1.21 -15.68
CA ASP A 59 11.63 -2.10 -15.80
C ASP A 59 11.02 -2.49 -14.43
N VAL A 60 11.72 -2.21 -13.31
CA VAL A 60 11.25 -2.45 -11.93
C VAL A 60 11.55 -1.25 -11.04
N ARG A 61 10.54 -0.77 -10.33
CA ARG A 61 10.66 0.26 -9.31
C ARG A 61 10.04 -0.20 -8.00
N LEU A 62 10.75 0.02 -6.92
CA LEU A 62 10.28 -0.26 -5.57
C LEU A 62 9.77 1.05 -4.98
N LEU A 63 8.50 1.11 -4.59
CA LEU A 63 7.85 2.36 -4.18
C LEU A 63 7.82 2.53 -2.67
N TYR A 64 7.33 1.52 -1.97
CA TYR A 64 7.18 1.51 -0.52
C TYR A 64 7.61 0.18 0.08
N LEU A 65 8.24 0.28 1.23
CA LEU A 65 8.48 -0.82 2.14
C LEU A 65 7.69 -0.55 3.42
N THR A 66 6.95 -1.54 3.90
CA THR A 66 6.14 -1.43 5.12
C THR A 66 6.30 -2.68 5.98
N HIS A 67 6.26 -2.49 7.29
CA HIS A 67 6.23 -3.58 8.25
C HIS A 67 4.92 -3.50 9.05
N ARG A 68 4.17 -4.59 9.10
CA ARG A 68 2.88 -4.68 9.78
C ARG A 68 3.11 -5.01 11.25
N HIS A 69 2.44 -4.27 12.13
CA HIS A 69 2.52 -4.54 13.57
C HIS A 69 1.94 -5.91 13.92
N MET A 70 2.61 -6.65 14.77
CA MET A 70 2.22 -7.99 15.23
C MET A 70 2.02 -9.05 14.12
N GLN A 71 2.52 -8.81 12.93
CA GLN A 71 2.52 -9.78 11.84
C GLN A 71 3.95 -10.04 11.38
N GLU A 72 4.21 -11.27 10.97
CA GLU A 72 5.52 -11.72 10.50
C GLU A 72 5.77 -11.34 9.04
N ASP A 73 5.14 -10.23 8.58
CA ASP A 73 5.17 -9.84 7.19
C ASP A 73 5.83 -8.48 7.01
N THR A 74 6.79 -8.45 6.11
CA THR A 74 7.25 -7.22 5.45
C THR A 74 6.56 -7.12 4.10
N SER A 75 6.04 -5.95 3.76
CA SER A 75 5.35 -5.74 2.50
C SER A 75 6.04 -4.70 1.64
N LEU A 76 6.09 -4.95 0.34
CA LEU A 76 6.75 -4.10 -0.65
C LEU A 76 5.75 -3.75 -1.76
N ILE A 77 5.61 -2.47 -2.09
CA ILE A 77 4.88 -2.04 -3.29
C ILE A 77 5.87 -1.94 -4.44
N VAL A 78 5.62 -2.73 -5.48
CA VAL A 78 6.45 -2.83 -6.68
C VAL A 78 5.67 -2.38 -7.90
N GLU A 79 6.30 -1.53 -8.71
CA GLU A 79 5.90 -1.27 -10.09
C GLU A 79 6.82 -2.06 -11.00
N ALA A 80 6.26 -2.87 -11.90
CA ALA A 80 7.01 -3.60 -12.91
C ALA A 80 6.43 -3.34 -14.30
N LYS A 81 7.26 -3.48 -15.32
CA LYS A 81 6.87 -3.28 -16.71
C LYS A 81 5.77 -4.27 -17.14
N ASP A 82 5.86 -5.50 -16.68
CA ASP A 82 4.93 -6.58 -16.97
C ASP A 82 5.02 -7.68 -15.89
N PRO A 83 4.11 -8.68 -15.89
CA PRO A 83 4.12 -9.76 -14.91
C PRO A 83 5.38 -10.63 -14.93
N ASP A 84 6.00 -10.86 -16.10
CA ASP A 84 7.19 -11.69 -16.22
C ASP A 84 8.41 -11.01 -15.59
N VAL A 85 8.53 -9.68 -15.79
CA VAL A 85 9.54 -8.86 -15.14
C VAL A 85 9.35 -8.87 -13.61
N LEU A 86 8.10 -8.77 -13.13
CA LEU A 86 7.80 -8.88 -11.71
C LEU A 86 8.19 -10.25 -11.16
N ALA A 87 7.81 -11.33 -11.83
CA ALA A 87 8.14 -12.70 -11.40
C ALA A 87 9.65 -12.92 -11.34
N ASN A 88 10.39 -12.50 -12.35
CA ASN A 88 11.85 -12.58 -12.38
C ASN A 88 12.49 -11.80 -11.22
N PHE A 89 12.01 -10.59 -10.97
CA PHE A 89 12.47 -9.78 -9.83
C PHE A 89 12.27 -10.51 -8.50
N LEU A 90 11.07 -11.05 -8.27
CA LEU A 90 10.75 -11.75 -7.03
C LEU A 90 11.61 -13.01 -6.83
N LEU A 91 11.80 -13.80 -7.88
CA LEU A 91 12.60 -15.03 -7.82
C LEU A 91 14.09 -14.74 -7.64
N THR A 92 14.61 -13.69 -8.28
CA THR A 92 16.04 -13.36 -8.25
C THR A 92 16.46 -12.63 -6.98
N HIS A 93 15.59 -11.76 -6.44
CA HIS A 93 15.97 -10.87 -5.35
C HIS A 93 15.25 -11.15 -4.03
N ILE A 94 13.94 -11.42 -4.07
CA ILE A 94 13.16 -11.58 -2.84
C ILE A 94 13.23 -13.02 -2.32
N ALA A 95 13.06 -14.02 -3.21
CA ALA A 95 13.09 -15.42 -2.82
C ALA A 95 14.48 -15.90 -2.35
N THR A 96 15.52 -15.16 -2.70
CA THR A 96 16.91 -15.46 -2.30
C THR A 96 17.31 -14.85 -0.96
N ILE A 97 16.47 -14.01 -0.37
CA ILE A 97 16.72 -13.48 0.98
C ILE A 97 16.65 -14.62 1.98
N GLU A 98 17.64 -14.71 2.85
CA GLU A 98 17.71 -15.74 3.87
C GLU A 98 16.45 -15.71 4.77
N ASN A 99 15.93 -16.88 5.10
CA ASN A 99 14.74 -17.12 5.93
C ASN A 99 13.39 -16.71 5.32
N VAL A 100 13.31 -16.24 4.09
CA VAL A 100 12.03 -16.06 3.40
C VAL A 100 11.38 -17.43 3.17
N ARG A 101 10.15 -17.60 3.70
CA ARG A 101 9.38 -18.84 3.60
C ARG A 101 8.25 -18.77 2.58
N GLY A 102 7.79 -17.58 2.27
CA GLY A 102 6.70 -17.37 1.34
C GLY A 102 6.66 -15.96 0.79
N ILE A 103 6.16 -15.86 -0.42
CA ILE A 103 5.93 -14.58 -1.09
C ILE A 103 4.50 -14.61 -1.61
N TRP A 104 3.67 -13.68 -1.17
CA TRP A 104 2.34 -13.47 -1.71
C TRP A 104 2.32 -12.22 -2.55
N VAL A 105 1.85 -12.34 -3.76
CA VAL A 105 1.72 -11.24 -4.71
C VAL A 105 0.25 -10.89 -4.86
N LEU A 106 -0.10 -9.67 -4.48
CA LEU A 106 -1.43 -9.11 -4.65
C LEU A 106 -1.37 -8.09 -5.79
N PRO A 107 -1.88 -8.44 -7.00
CA PRO A 107 -1.98 -7.48 -8.07
C PRO A 107 -2.81 -6.26 -7.64
N MET A 108 -2.33 -5.07 -7.95
CA MET A 108 -3.00 -3.80 -7.66
C MET A 108 -3.42 -3.15 -8.97
N ALA A 109 -4.70 -2.82 -9.07
CA ALA A 109 -5.26 -2.08 -10.17
C ALA A 109 -5.76 -0.71 -9.68
N LYS A 110 -5.92 0.23 -10.62
CA LYS A 110 -6.46 1.57 -10.34
C LYS A 110 -5.74 2.25 -9.16
N MET A 111 -4.43 2.03 -9.06
CA MET A 111 -3.57 2.62 -8.03
C MET A 111 -3.57 4.14 -8.18
N GLN A 112 -3.78 4.83 -7.06
CA GLN A 112 -3.75 6.28 -6.99
C GLN A 112 -3.02 6.70 -5.73
N PHE A 113 -2.07 7.63 -5.87
CA PHE A 113 -1.32 8.21 -4.78
C PHE A 113 -1.80 9.64 -4.52
N PHE A 114 -1.74 10.05 -3.26
CA PHE A 114 -2.14 11.38 -2.85
C PHE A 114 -0.96 12.10 -2.20
N GLU A 115 -0.94 13.40 -2.36
CA GLU A 115 -0.03 14.24 -1.59
C GLU A 115 -0.51 14.30 -0.15
N VAL A 116 0.39 13.98 0.77
CA VAL A 116 0.13 14.06 2.21
C VAL A 116 0.76 15.34 2.73
N PRO A 117 -0.02 16.24 3.35
CA PRO A 117 0.50 17.47 3.95
C PRO A 117 1.57 17.12 5.00
N LYS A 118 2.80 17.62 4.83
CA LYS A 118 3.92 17.30 5.72
C LYS A 118 3.75 17.92 7.10
N ASP A 119 3.24 19.13 7.14
CA ASP A 119 3.17 19.93 8.39
C ASP A 119 2.07 19.42 9.32
N ASP A 120 0.96 18.91 8.75
CA ASP A 120 -0.20 18.48 9.53
C ASP A 120 -0.16 17.00 9.94
N THR A 121 0.67 16.18 9.28
CA THR A 121 0.68 14.71 9.47
C THR A 121 2.02 14.16 9.91
N HIS A 122 2.98 15.03 10.24
CA HIS A 122 4.28 14.59 10.74
C HIS A 122 4.12 13.83 12.05
N GLY A 123 4.58 12.58 12.06
CA GLY A 123 4.49 11.71 13.24
C GLY A 123 3.16 10.96 13.38
N PHE A 124 2.20 11.16 12.50
CA PHE A 124 0.96 10.38 12.56
C PHE A 124 1.21 8.90 12.28
N PRO A 125 0.61 8.01 13.09
CA PRO A 125 0.59 6.59 12.81
C PRO A 125 0.00 6.29 11.43
N ARG A 126 0.57 5.28 10.78
CA ARG A 126 0.07 4.80 9.49
C ARG A 126 -0.78 3.56 9.68
N PHE A 127 -1.85 3.48 8.92
CA PHE A 127 -2.74 2.34 8.88
C PHE A 127 -3.03 1.91 7.45
N THR A 128 -3.34 0.64 7.28
CA THR A 128 -3.91 0.12 6.03
C THR A 128 -5.31 -0.38 6.32
N ILE A 129 -6.28 0.09 5.56
CA ILE A 129 -7.67 -0.35 5.62
C ILE A 129 -7.90 -1.23 4.40
N THR A 130 -8.32 -2.46 4.62
CA THR A 130 -8.82 -3.35 3.56
C THR A 130 -10.34 -3.31 3.60
N ILE A 131 -10.97 -3.03 2.47
CA ILE A 131 -12.43 -2.88 2.35
C ILE A 131 -12.94 -3.97 1.43
N ASP A 132 -13.70 -4.89 1.98
CA ASP A 132 -14.44 -5.88 1.21
C ASP A 132 -15.77 -5.27 0.79
N ALA A 133 -16.04 -5.34 -0.50
CA ALA A 133 -17.22 -4.73 -1.07
C ALA A 133 -17.88 -5.60 -2.14
N ILE A 134 -19.16 -5.37 -2.36
CA ILE A 134 -19.89 -5.99 -3.47
C ILE A 134 -19.22 -5.55 -4.79
N PRO A 135 -18.84 -6.48 -5.70
CA PRO A 135 -18.02 -6.16 -6.87
C PRO A 135 -18.54 -5.01 -7.74
N LYS A 136 -19.85 -4.91 -7.94
CA LYS A 136 -20.47 -3.84 -8.74
C LYS A 136 -20.34 -2.44 -8.13
N HIS A 137 -20.01 -2.34 -6.83
CA HIS A 137 -19.86 -1.06 -6.12
C HIS A 137 -18.38 -0.63 -5.94
N LEU A 138 -17.40 -1.50 -6.24
CA LEU A 138 -15.98 -1.24 -6.00
C LEU A 138 -15.50 0.08 -6.58
N ASP A 139 -15.82 0.36 -7.84
CA ASP A 139 -15.37 1.60 -8.50
C ASP A 139 -15.97 2.83 -7.84
N ARG A 140 -17.27 2.79 -7.53
CA ARG A 140 -17.97 3.91 -6.86
C ARG A 140 -17.41 4.18 -5.47
N ILE A 141 -17.14 3.11 -4.69
CA ILE A 141 -16.54 3.23 -3.36
C ILE A 141 -15.14 3.82 -3.48
N ARG A 142 -14.30 3.30 -4.39
CA ARG A 142 -12.97 3.81 -4.64
C ARG A 142 -12.99 5.31 -5.02
N GLU A 143 -13.86 5.70 -5.94
CA GLU A 143 -14.01 7.10 -6.37
C GLU A 143 -14.44 8.00 -5.24
N LYS A 144 -15.41 7.58 -4.42
CA LYS A 144 -15.82 8.35 -3.24
C LYS A 144 -14.67 8.57 -2.27
N ILE A 145 -13.92 7.53 -1.92
CA ILE A 145 -12.77 7.66 -1.01
C ILE A 145 -11.66 8.51 -1.66
N SER A 146 -11.41 8.35 -2.96
CA SER A 146 -10.42 9.15 -3.70
C SER A 146 -10.77 10.62 -3.78
N SER A 147 -12.04 10.97 -3.71
CA SER A 147 -12.51 12.36 -3.75
C SER A 147 -12.41 13.08 -2.40
N LEU A 148 -12.13 12.35 -1.31
CA LEU A 148 -11.98 12.95 0.02
C LEU A 148 -10.70 13.79 0.07
N LYS A 149 -10.83 15.05 0.48
CA LYS A 149 -9.67 15.92 0.74
C LYS A 149 -9.08 15.61 2.11
N PRO A 150 -7.74 15.69 2.26
CA PRO A 150 -7.12 15.55 3.57
C PRO A 150 -7.75 16.50 4.58
N GLY A 151 -8.08 15.97 5.75
CA GLY A 151 -8.44 16.75 6.93
C GLY A 151 -7.21 17.02 7.79
N ARG A 152 -7.42 17.73 8.92
CA ARG A 152 -6.35 18.02 9.87
C ARG A 152 -5.83 16.77 10.57
N ASP A 153 -6.70 15.78 10.81
CA ASP A 153 -6.41 14.62 11.64
C ASP A 153 -6.25 13.32 10.84
N ILE A 154 -6.59 13.35 9.55
CA ILE A 154 -6.53 12.20 8.64
C ILE A 154 -6.09 12.62 7.25
N ALA A 155 -5.20 11.83 6.67
CA ALA A 155 -4.79 11.94 5.28
C ALA A 155 -4.73 10.56 4.60
N VAL A 156 -5.36 10.43 3.45
CA VAL A 156 -5.22 9.26 2.59
C VAL A 156 -3.90 9.39 1.81
N ASN A 157 -3.07 8.34 1.83
CA ASN A 157 -1.78 8.33 1.15
C ASN A 157 -1.85 7.64 -0.22
N TYR A 158 -2.54 6.51 -0.29
CA TYR A 158 -2.85 5.83 -1.54
C TYR A 158 -4.11 4.99 -1.42
N ILE A 159 -4.70 4.70 -2.56
CA ILE A 159 -5.81 3.76 -2.72
C ILE A 159 -5.56 2.87 -3.93
N ALA A 160 -5.95 1.61 -3.84
CA ALA A 160 -5.88 0.66 -4.94
C ALA A 160 -6.98 -0.39 -4.84
N VAL A 161 -7.33 -1.00 -5.97
CA VAL A 161 -8.10 -2.23 -6.01
C VAL A 161 -7.13 -3.40 -6.05
N THR A 162 -7.32 -4.39 -5.18
CA THR A 162 -6.53 -5.62 -5.14
C THR A 162 -7.41 -6.82 -5.46
N PHE A 163 -6.78 -7.88 -5.96
CA PHE A 163 -7.45 -9.13 -6.26
C PHE A 163 -6.80 -10.24 -5.44
N GLN A 164 -7.55 -10.80 -4.49
CA GLN A 164 -7.09 -11.90 -3.65
C GLN A 164 -8.09 -13.05 -3.75
N SER A 165 -7.64 -14.22 -4.22
CA SER A 165 -8.37 -15.52 -4.18
C SER A 165 -9.79 -15.43 -4.68
N PHE A 166 -10.36 -14.85 -5.51
CA PHE A 166 -11.76 -14.69 -5.94
C PHE A 166 -12.48 -13.44 -5.38
N ARG A 167 -11.81 -12.63 -4.56
CA ARG A 167 -12.38 -11.38 -4.06
C ARG A 167 -11.57 -10.21 -4.59
N ALA A 168 -12.28 -9.18 -4.98
CA ALA A 168 -11.69 -7.87 -5.20
C ALA A 168 -11.96 -7.03 -3.95
N SER A 169 -10.92 -6.40 -3.43
CA SER A 169 -11.00 -5.54 -2.25
C SER A 169 -10.34 -4.20 -2.56
N ILE A 170 -10.71 -3.17 -1.84
CA ILE A 170 -10.04 -1.88 -1.91
C ILE A 170 -9.05 -1.80 -0.75
N VAL A 171 -7.81 -1.42 -1.04
CA VAL A 171 -6.79 -1.13 -0.02
C VAL A 171 -6.56 0.36 0.03
N VAL A 172 -6.68 0.93 1.23
CA VAL A 172 -6.45 2.35 1.49
C VAL A 172 -5.35 2.50 2.54
N SER A 173 -4.31 3.26 2.22
CA SER A 173 -3.30 3.65 3.20
C SER A 173 -3.62 5.03 3.76
N VAL A 174 -3.71 5.12 5.08
CA VAL A 174 -4.13 6.33 5.80
C VAL A 174 -3.08 6.69 6.86
N LEU A 175 -2.85 7.98 7.03
CA LEU A 175 -2.24 8.53 8.22
C LEU A 175 -3.36 9.11 9.09
N ALA A 176 -3.39 8.77 10.36
CA ALA A 176 -4.39 9.26 11.29
C ALA A 176 -3.70 9.72 12.58
N ARG A 177 -4.18 10.83 13.16
CA ARG A 177 -3.61 11.37 14.39
C ARG A 177 -3.64 10.38 15.55
N SER A 178 -4.71 9.59 15.65
CA SER A 178 -4.86 8.51 16.62
C SER A 178 -5.74 7.38 16.07
N ARG A 179 -5.82 6.28 16.80
CA ARG A 179 -6.73 5.17 16.48
C ARG A 179 -8.20 5.62 16.48
N ASN A 180 -8.61 6.46 17.43
CA ASN A 180 -9.98 6.96 17.50
C ASN A 180 -10.36 7.78 16.26
N HIS A 181 -9.46 8.66 15.78
CA HIS A 181 -9.70 9.40 14.53
C HIS A 181 -9.84 8.46 13.32
N LEU A 182 -9.05 7.37 13.28
CA LEU A 182 -9.16 6.37 12.25
C LEU A 182 -10.50 5.65 12.29
N ASP A 183 -10.93 5.20 13.48
CA ASP A 183 -12.19 4.45 13.64
C ASP A 183 -13.39 5.32 13.25
N LEU A 184 -13.40 6.59 13.67
CA LEU A 184 -14.41 7.56 13.24
C LEU A 184 -14.40 7.81 11.72
N PHE A 185 -13.22 7.87 11.11
CA PHE A 185 -13.10 7.97 9.66
C PHE A 185 -13.66 6.75 8.94
N VAL A 186 -13.33 5.54 9.42
CA VAL A 186 -13.82 4.29 8.85
C VAL A 186 -15.36 4.23 8.96
N ASP A 187 -15.91 4.57 10.11
CA ASP A 187 -17.36 4.51 10.32
C ASP A 187 -18.10 5.54 9.48
N ARG A 188 -17.64 6.79 9.46
CA ARG A 188 -18.31 7.91 8.79
C ARG A 188 -18.15 7.88 7.27
N TYR A 189 -16.96 7.58 6.76
CA TYR A 189 -16.63 7.77 5.35
C TYR A 189 -16.48 6.46 4.56
N ILE A 190 -16.32 5.31 5.22
CA ILE A 190 -16.14 4.03 4.55
C ILE A 190 -17.33 3.10 4.78
N ARG A 191 -17.63 2.75 6.02
CA ARG A 191 -18.72 1.80 6.33
C ARG A 191 -20.11 2.30 5.95
N SER A 192 -20.30 3.61 5.91
CA SER A 192 -21.54 4.24 5.46
C SER A 192 -21.79 4.12 3.94
N LEU A 193 -20.77 3.72 3.16
CA LEU A 193 -20.90 3.63 1.70
C LEU A 193 -21.67 2.37 1.30
N GLU A 194 -22.61 2.57 0.39
CA GLU A 194 -23.39 1.46 -0.18
C GLU A 194 -22.49 0.41 -0.83
N GLY A 195 -22.66 -0.86 -0.44
CA GLY A 195 -21.93 -1.99 -0.98
C GLY A 195 -20.67 -2.36 -0.22
N VAL A 196 -20.26 -1.62 0.81
CA VAL A 196 -19.24 -2.06 1.76
C VAL A 196 -19.81 -3.19 2.62
N MET A 197 -19.10 -4.32 2.67
CA MET A 197 -19.50 -5.50 3.42
C MET A 197 -18.70 -5.63 4.72
N ASP A 198 -17.41 -5.38 4.65
CA ASP A 198 -16.49 -5.49 5.79
C ASP A 198 -15.29 -4.58 5.65
N THR A 199 -14.64 -4.28 6.77
CA THR A 199 -13.42 -3.48 6.82
C THR A 199 -12.45 -4.07 7.83
N ASP A 200 -11.22 -4.35 7.39
CA ASP A 200 -10.12 -4.73 8.27
C ASP A 200 -9.08 -3.61 8.32
N THR A 201 -8.59 -3.32 9.52
CA THR A 201 -7.62 -2.26 9.74
C THR A 201 -6.34 -2.79 10.37
N THR A 202 -5.23 -2.57 9.71
CA THR A 202 -3.90 -3.01 10.17
C THR A 202 -3.03 -1.79 10.48
N PHE A 203 -2.41 -1.76 11.66
CA PHE A 203 -1.39 -0.79 12.02
C PHE A 203 -0.06 -1.10 11.34
N ILE A 204 0.59 -0.08 10.77
CA ILE A 204 1.89 -0.17 10.14
C ILE A 204 2.93 0.43 11.07
N SER A 205 3.80 -0.42 11.63
CA SER A 205 4.80 -0.02 12.62
C SER A 205 6.00 0.69 12.01
N LYS A 206 6.40 0.29 10.78
CA LYS A 206 7.49 0.91 10.04
C LYS A 206 7.08 1.15 8.59
N THR A 207 7.50 2.25 8.01
CA THR A 207 7.32 2.53 6.59
C THR A 207 8.49 3.30 6.03
N MET A 208 8.88 2.98 4.81
CA MET A 208 9.91 3.70 4.07
C MET A 208 9.48 3.86 2.62
N ARG A 209 9.59 5.09 2.12
CA ARG A 209 9.47 5.37 0.70
C ARG A 209 10.83 5.11 0.04
N LEU A 210 10.83 4.28 -1.00
CA LEU A 210 12.05 3.81 -1.67
C LEU A 210 12.39 4.60 -2.95
N VAL A 211 11.48 5.48 -3.38
CA VAL A 211 11.67 6.42 -4.50
C VAL A 211 12.04 7.80 -3.98
N SER A 212 12.73 8.60 -4.81
CA SER A 212 13.09 9.97 -4.45
C SER A 212 11.85 10.87 -4.32
N PRO A 213 11.95 12.03 -3.67
CA PRO A 213 10.85 12.99 -3.62
C PRO A 213 10.37 13.42 -5.00
N GLU A 214 11.29 13.63 -5.95
CA GLU A 214 10.99 14.06 -7.32
C GLU A 214 10.19 13.00 -8.06
N GLU A 215 10.64 11.74 -7.99
CA GLU A 215 9.91 10.61 -8.57
C GLU A 215 8.54 10.41 -7.93
N TRP A 216 8.45 10.64 -6.63
CA TRP A 216 7.17 10.57 -5.95
C TRP A 216 6.16 11.60 -6.48
N GLN A 217 6.62 12.81 -6.78
CA GLN A 217 5.77 13.84 -7.39
C GLN A 217 5.24 13.42 -8.75
N GLU A 218 6.02 12.68 -9.56
CA GLU A 218 5.52 12.11 -10.80
C GLU A 218 4.33 11.16 -10.55
N TYR A 219 4.42 10.28 -9.55
CA TYR A 219 3.32 9.37 -9.21
C TYR A 219 2.07 10.12 -8.73
N VAL A 220 2.22 11.11 -7.87
CA VAL A 220 1.12 11.93 -7.39
C VAL A 220 0.49 12.73 -8.53
N GLY A 221 1.30 13.34 -9.38
CA GLY A 221 0.83 14.17 -10.51
C GLY A 221 0.11 13.40 -11.61
N HIS A 222 0.62 12.22 -11.98
CA HIS A 222 0.07 11.42 -13.08
C HIS A 222 -1.15 10.57 -12.70
N LEU A 223 -1.29 10.23 -11.42
CA LEU A 223 -2.36 9.35 -10.92
C LEU A 223 -3.43 10.11 -10.14
N SER A 224 -3.29 11.42 -9.98
CA SER A 224 -4.28 12.25 -9.29
C SER A 224 -5.48 12.50 -10.18
N VAL A 225 -6.65 12.06 -9.75
CA VAL A 225 -7.93 12.59 -10.26
C VAL A 225 -8.11 14.00 -9.69
N PRO A 226 -8.66 14.96 -10.43
CA PRO A 226 -8.98 16.28 -9.90
C PRO A 226 -9.71 16.12 -8.56
N ALA A 227 -9.20 16.77 -7.53
CA ALA A 227 -9.74 16.64 -6.17
C ALA A 227 -11.24 16.91 -6.16
N GLY A 228 -12.02 15.94 -5.73
CA GLY A 228 -13.44 16.11 -5.45
C GLY A 228 -13.67 17.23 -4.42
N GLN A 229 -14.91 17.66 -4.28
CA GLN A 229 -15.24 18.83 -3.45
C GLN A 229 -15.41 18.51 -1.97
N ASP A 230 -15.53 17.22 -1.60
CA ASP A 230 -15.83 16.82 -0.23
C ASP A 230 -14.55 16.80 0.63
N ARG A 231 -14.45 17.73 1.56
CA ARG A 231 -13.38 17.77 2.55
C ARG A 231 -13.70 16.83 3.70
N ILE A 232 -12.72 16.06 4.16
CA ILE A 232 -12.82 15.35 5.43
C ILE A 232 -12.97 16.42 6.51
N GLU A 233 -14.15 16.48 7.14
CA GLU A 233 -14.37 17.37 8.26
C GLU A 233 -13.40 17.03 9.39
N ASN A 234 -12.97 18.03 10.16
CA ASN A 234 -12.19 17.79 11.37
C ASN A 234 -13.02 16.90 12.29
N ILE A 235 -12.46 15.73 12.59
CA ILE A 235 -13.11 14.76 13.46
C ILE A 235 -12.69 15.15 14.88
N GLU A 236 -13.59 15.79 15.61
CA GLU A 236 -13.39 16.00 17.05
C GLU A 236 -13.52 14.62 17.74
N ALA A 237 -12.41 14.00 18.06
CA ALA A 237 -12.39 12.89 19.01
C ALA A 237 -12.55 13.53 20.40
N GLU A 238 -13.54 13.09 21.18
CA GLU A 238 -13.65 13.46 22.58
C GLU A 238 -12.30 13.17 23.27
N ASP A 239 -11.82 14.17 23.97
CA ASP A 239 -10.50 14.15 24.60
C ASP A 239 -10.49 13.04 25.67
N ASP A 240 -9.67 12.00 25.48
CA ASP A 240 -9.48 10.88 26.41
C ASP A 240 -8.83 11.32 27.76
N SER A 241 -8.85 12.61 28.08
CA SER A 241 -8.25 13.19 29.29
C SER A 241 -9.02 12.85 30.58
N LEU A 242 -10.12 12.07 30.52
CA LEU A 242 -10.94 11.74 31.72
C LEU A 242 -10.69 10.34 32.30
N ILE A 243 -9.70 9.56 31.85
CA ILE A 243 -9.35 8.27 32.46
C ILE A 243 -7.94 8.34 33.09
N SER A 244 -7.71 9.34 33.95
CA SER A 244 -6.60 9.32 34.90
C SER A 244 -7.10 9.71 36.27
N GLY A 245 -7.95 8.88 36.84
CA GLY A 245 -8.50 9.10 38.18
C GLY A 245 -9.27 7.89 38.67
N CYS A 246 -8.57 6.79 38.98
CA CYS A 246 -8.89 5.81 40.02
C CYS A 246 -7.66 4.93 40.27
#